data_3ab4671a92b96413d349def23d9cea07
#
_entry.id   3ab4671a92b96413d349def23d9cea07
#
_cell.length_a   1.000
_cell.length_b   1.000
_cell.length_c   1.000
_cell.angle_alpha   90.00
_cell.angle_beta   90.00
_cell.angle_gamma   90.00
#
_symmetry.space_group_name_H-M   'P 1'
#
loop_
_entity.id
_entity.type
_entity.pdbx_description
1 polymer ?
#
loop_
_entity_poly.entity_id
_entity_poly.type
_entity_poly.pdbx_seq_one_letter_code
_entity_poly.pdbx_strand_id
1 'polypeptide(L)'
;SDKLVVIDKEVYYHYQHTKLKDYVVIYTDTMMNDYKFMVKKENKAFYNLFNYIISTNSYYNYRNAGLIDIERTVVERSSFKELFFLILMLIFIPLVVLLIIYLYAKEKKKVKKVKKEDRHKYTDLLTGLKNRNYLNAKMSEWEDCNVYPQAIVMVDLNNVKYVNDNYGHSEGDNLIIKAAALLVNTQLENSEIIRTDGNEFLIYLIGYSERQISTYCKKLTKEMKNLPHEFGAAIGFSMIEDSIKTLDDAINEATLDMINAKEDFK
;
A
#
# COMPACT_ATOMS: atom_id res chain seq x y z
N SER A 1 33.48 25.65 36.03
CA SER A 1 34.03 25.54 37.39
C SER A 1 32.88 25.13 38.30
N ASP A 2 32.98 23.93 38.83
CA ASP A 2 32.00 23.38 39.73
C ASP A 2 31.94 24.21 41.01
N LYS A 3 30.78 24.78 41.30
CA LYS A 3 30.56 25.56 42.50
C LYS A 3 29.82 24.71 43.51
N LEU A 4 30.44 24.53 44.67
CA LEU A 4 29.76 23.96 45.82
C LEU A 4 28.90 25.05 46.48
N VAL A 5 27.63 24.82 46.66
CA VAL A 5 26.71 25.73 47.31
C VAL A 5 26.13 25.03 48.54
N VAL A 6 26.24 25.69 49.67
CA VAL A 6 25.57 25.25 50.90
C VAL A 6 24.26 26.04 51.02
N ILE A 7 23.17 25.32 51.15
CA ILE A 7 21.83 25.91 51.17
C ILE A 7 20.99 25.21 52.23
N ASP A 8 20.07 25.96 52.81
CA ASP A 8 19.08 25.41 53.71
C ASP A 8 18.18 24.41 53.00
N LYS A 9 17.85 23.29 53.63
CA LYS A 9 17.05 22.20 53.08
C LYS A 9 15.67 22.69 52.57
N GLU A 10 15.02 23.59 53.32
CA GLU A 10 13.71 24.12 52.98
C GLU A 10 13.81 25.04 51.76
N VAL A 11 14.85 25.87 51.69
CA VAL A 11 15.13 26.72 50.53
C VAL A 11 15.47 25.91 49.30
N TYR A 12 16.21 24.79 49.48
CA TYR A 12 16.47 23.85 48.38
C TYR A 12 15.16 23.26 47.80
N TYR A 13 14.30 22.72 48.64
CA TYR A 13 13.03 22.14 48.18
C TYR A 13 12.13 23.17 47.50
N HIS A 14 12.14 24.40 47.90
CA HIS A 14 11.36 25.48 47.29
C HIS A 14 11.87 25.83 45.87
N TYR A 15 13.16 25.79 45.61
CA TYR A 15 13.78 26.21 44.35
C TYR A 15 14.30 25.07 43.48
N GLN A 16 14.22 23.82 43.92
CA GLN A 16 14.79 22.66 43.22
C GLN A 16 14.28 22.51 41.76
N HIS A 17 13.03 22.84 41.49
CA HIS A 17 12.43 22.76 40.15
C HIS A 17 12.56 24.05 39.34
N THR A 18 13.13 25.10 39.89
CA THR A 18 13.24 26.39 39.22
C THR A 18 14.68 26.86 39.12
N LYS A 19 15.16 27.55 40.14
CA LYS A 19 16.52 28.15 40.16
C LYS A 19 17.62 27.14 40.44
N LEU A 20 17.31 26.01 41.06
CA LEU A 20 18.27 24.97 41.48
C LEU A 20 18.12 23.68 40.68
N LYS A 21 17.42 23.68 39.57
CA LYS A 21 17.18 22.49 38.75
C LYS A 21 18.46 21.81 38.24
N ASP A 22 19.55 22.55 38.11
CA ASP A 22 20.82 22.05 37.58
C ASP A 22 21.78 21.63 38.71
N TYR A 23 21.33 21.64 39.98
CA TYR A 23 22.12 21.29 41.15
C TYR A 23 21.66 19.94 41.71
N VAL A 24 22.62 19.14 42.15
CA VAL A 24 22.36 17.82 42.77
C VAL A 24 22.81 17.89 44.24
N VAL A 25 21.99 17.35 45.14
CA VAL A 25 22.35 17.24 46.57
C VAL A 25 23.39 16.14 46.72
N ILE A 26 24.59 16.50 47.15
CA ILE A 26 25.69 15.55 47.36
C ILE A 26 25.87 15.18 48.83
N TYR A 27 25.40 16.02 49.77
CA TYR A 27 25.49 15.77 51.20
C TYR A 27 24.37 16.50 51.93
N THR A 28 23.80 15.86 52.95
CA THR A 28 22.79 16.48 53.83
C THR A 28 23.17 16.22 55.28
N ASP A 29 23.25 17.27 56.06
CA ASP A 29 23.51 17.20 57.49
C ASP A 29 22.52 18.10 58.25
N THR A 30 22.28 17.76 59.49
CA THR A 30 21.40 18.54 60.38
C THR A 30 22.30 19.43 61.26
N MET A 31 22.51 20.67 60.81
CA MET A 31 23.17 21.66 61.65
C MET A 31 22.14 22.26 62.62
N MET A 32 22.42 22.21 63.91
CA MET A 32 21.67 23.00 64.86
C MET A 32 22.06 24.46 64.67
N ASN A 33 21.27 25.21 63.95
CA ASN A 33 21.45 26.64 63.78
C ASN A 33 20.65 27.39 64.82
N ASP A 34 21.35 28.05 65.72
CA ASP A 34 20.74 29.02 66.58
C ASP A 34 20.49 30.33 65.79
N TYR A 35 19.27 30.53 65.36
CA TYR A 35 18.88 31.77 64.73
C TYR A 35 18.78 32.88 65.83
N LYS A 36 19.63 33.93 65.72
CA LYS A 36 19.61 35.07 66.61
C LYS A 36 19.01 36.28 65.91
N PHE A 37 17.95 36.80 66.47
CA PHE A 37 17.31 38.02 65.99
C PHE A 37 17.90 39.22 66.80
N MET A 38 18.32 40.23 66.09
CA MET A 38 18.84 41.46 66.71
C MET A 38 17.79 42.56 66.61
N VAL A 39 17.49 43.16 67.75
CA VAL A 39 16.55 44.28 67.84
C VAL A 39 17.32 45.49 68.48
N LYS A 40 17.05 46.71 67.98
CA LYS A 40 17.69 47.93 68.61
C LYS A 40 17.35 48.01 70.07
N LYS A 41 18.35 48.26 70.90
CA LYS A 41 18.21 48.36 72.36
C LYS A 41 17.09 49.30 72.89
N GLU A 42 16.80 50.32 72.09
CA GLU A 42 15.78 51.31 72.38
C GLU A 42 14.34 50.78 72.23
N ASN A 43 14.11 49.72 71.47
CA ASN A 43 12.77 49.16 71.15
C ASN A 43 12.40 48.00 72.08
N LYS A 44 12.39 48.27 73.38
CA LYS A 44 12.04 47.28 74.42
C LYS A 44 10.65 46.63 74.23
N ALA A 45 9.68 47.40 73.76
CA ALA A 45 8.30 46.93 73.59
C ALA A 45 8.25 45.86 72.50
N PHE A 46 8.92 46.08 71.37
CA PHE A 46 9.03 45.08 70.27
C PHE A 46 9.78 43.81 70.68
N TYR A 47 10.91 44.00 71.45
CA TYR A 47 11.68 42.89 72.01
C TYR A 47 10.82 42.00 72.92
N ASN A 48 10.04 42.55 73.82
CA ASN A 48 9.21 41.81 74.74
C ASN A 48 8.06 41.09 74.00
N LEU A 49 7.40 41.75 73.04
CA LEU A 49 6.36 41.18 72.24
C LEU A 49 6.88 40.02 71.35
N PHE A 50 8.01 40.25 70.72
CA PHE A 50 8.62 39.22 69.81
C PHE A 50 9.12 38.01 70.60
N ASN A 51 9.75 38.24 71.78
CA ASN A 51 10.16 37.14 72.64
C ASN A 51 8.93 36.33 73.18
N TYR A 52 7.86 37.01 73.51
CA TYR A 52 6.61 36.34 73.93
C TYR A 52 6.02 35.51 72.78
N ILE A 53 6.01 36.02 71.58
CA ILE A 53 5.49 35.27 70.39
C ILE A 53 6.38 34.07 70.11
N ILE A 54 7.69 34.19 70.16
CA ILE A 54 8.63 33.08 69.95
C ILE A 54 8.59 32.05 71.08
N SER A 55 8.41 32.45 72.29
CA SER A 55 8.33 31.53 73.44
C SER A 55 7.01 30.79 73.57
N THR A 56 5.97 31.30 73.01
CA THR A 56 4.69 30.59 72.88
C THR A 56 4.81 29.62 71.68
N ASN A 57 4.47 28.38 71.83
CA ASN A 57 4.58 27.26 70.83
C ASN A 57 4.00 27.54 69.44
N SER A 58 3.53 28.72 69.15
CA SER A 58 2.95 29.19 67.90
C SER A 58 3.96 29.09 66.72
N TYR A 59 5.26 29.35 66.95
CA TYR A 59 6.24 29.33 65.90
C TYR A 59 6.37 27.96 65.22
N TYR A 60 6.35 26.84 65.98
CA TYR A 60 6.38 25.49 65.43
C TYR A 60 5.12 25.16 64.61
N ASN A 61 3.99 25.64 65.03
CA ASN A 61 2.73 25.42 64.32
C ASN A 61 2.66 26.17 63.00
N TYR A 62 3.12 27.43 62.94
CA TYR A 62 3.15 28.22 61.70
C TYR A 62 4.20 27.72 60.71
N ARG A 63 5.36 27.25 61.19
CA ARG A 63 6.40 26.65 60.36
C ARG A 63 5.89 25.37 59.72
N ASN A 64 5.30 24.46 60.49
CA ASN A 64 4.79 23.21 59.98
C ASN A 64 3.61 23.44 59.03
N ALA A 65 2.71 24.38 59.30
CA ALA A 65 1.63 24.75 58.39
C ALA A 65 2.15 25.28 57.05
N GLY A 66 3.18 26.16 57.09
CA GLY A 66 3.79 26.68 55.86
C GLY A 66 4.51 25.61 55.04
N LEU A 67 5.19 24.67 55.67
CA LEU A 67 5.84 23.53 54.98
C LEU A 67 4.83 22.61 54.34
N ILE A 68 3.73 22.27 55.03
CA ILE A 68 2.66 21.42 54.49
C ILE A 68 2.00 22.12 53.29
N ASP A 69 1.83 23.42 53.30
CA ASP A 69 1.22 24.17 52.20
C ASP A 69 2.14 24.20 50.98
N ILE A 70 3.47 24.35 51.19
CA ILE A 70 4.47 24.27 50.11
C ILE A 70 4.52 22.86 49.49
N GLU A 71 4.55 21.82 50.30
CA GLU A 71 4.51 20.43 49.80
C GLU A 71 3.24 20.15 49.01
N ARG A 72 2.08 20.60 49.51
CA ARG A 72 0.79 20.41 48.86
C ARG A 72 0.72 21.11 47.49
N THR A 73 1.16 22.35 47.39
CA THR A 73 1.17 23.13 46.14
C THR A 73 2.13 22.54 45.10
N VAL A 74 3.24 21.98 45.50
CA VAL A 74 4.23 21.34 44.62
C VAL A 74 3.68 20.03 44.09
N VAL A 75 3.07 19.18 44.92
CA VAL A 75 2.49 17.91 44.54
C VAL A 75 1.29 18.09 43.60
N GLU A 76 0.38 19.01 43.92
CA GLU A 76 -0.77 19.31 43.08
C GLU A 76 -0.35 19.78 41.67
N ARG A 77 0.65 20.66 41.59
CA ARG A 77 1.15 21.18 40.29
C ARG A 77 1.87 20.13 39.44
N SER A 78 2.53 19.15 40.04
CA SER A 78 3.15 18.02 39.37
C SER A 78 2.06 17.09 38.81
N SER A 79 1.09 16.72 39.62
CA SER A 79 0.02 15.82 39.23
C SER A 79 -0.84 16.37 38.10
N PHE A 80 -1.12 17.66 38.06
CA PHE A 80 -1.85 18.30 36.98
C PHE A 80 -1.12 18.24 35.64
N LYS A 81 0.19 18.43 35.64
CA LYS A 81 0.99 18.32 34.40
C LYS A 81 1.00 16.89 33.85
N GLU A 82 1.21 15.91 34.70
CA GLU A 82 1.22 14.50 34.32
C GLU A 82 -0.14 14.07 33.78
N LEU A 83 -1.22 14.44 34.45
CA LEU A 83 -2.59 14.16 34.00
C LEU A 83 -2.88 14.83 32.65
N PHE A 84 -2.45 16.07 32.45
CA PHE A 84 -2.63 16.79 31.19
C PHE A 84 -1.91 16.08 30.03
N PHE A 85 -0.67 15.66 30.22
CA PHE A 85 0.09 14.90 29.21
C PHE A 85 -0.55 13.55 28.91
N LEU A 86 -1.08 12.86 29.91
CA LEU A 86 -1.75 11.58 29.77
C LEU A 86 -3.05 11.71 28.94
N ILE A 87 -3.85 12.74 29.22
CA ILE A 87 -5.07 13.06 28.43
C ILE A 87 -4.69 13.41 26.99
N LEU A 88 -3.64 14.20 26.79
CA LEU A 88 -3.19 14.60 25.46
C LEU A 88 -2.71 13.37 24.64
N MET A 89 -1.99 12.45 25.26
CA MET A 89 -1.59 11.17 24.64
C MET A 89 -2.81 10.30 24.30
N LEU A 90 -3.79 10.23 25.19
CA LEU A 90 -5.01 9.44 25.03
C LEU A 90 -5.86 9.91 23.83
N ILE A 91 -5.79 11.18 23.48
CA ILE A 91 -6.46 11.77 22.31
C ILE A 91 -5.57 11.64 21.05
N PHE A 92 -4.27 11.92 21.19
CA PHE A 92 -3.36 11.99 20.04
C PHE A 92 -3.11 10.61 19.39
N ILE A 93 -2.92 9.56 20.21
CA ILE A 93 -2.65 8.21 19.71
C ILE A 93 -3.78 7.68 18.82
N PRO A 94 -5.07 7.69 19.23
CA PRO A 94 -6.14 7.22 18.35
C PRO A 94 -6.30 8.09 17.10
N LEU A 95 -6.01 9.38 17.16
CA LEU A 95 -6.07 10.27 16.00
C LEU A 95 -4.99 9.91 14.96
N VAL A 96 -3.78 9.59 15.40
CA VAL A 96 -2.70 9.08 14.53
C VAL A 96 -3.06 7.72 13.94
N VAL A 97 -3.63 6.81 14.75
CA VAL A 97 -4.09 5.49 14.26
C VAL A 97 -5.17 5.65 13.19
N LEU A 98 -6.16 6.52 13.42
CA LEU A 98 -7.21 6.81 12.43
C LEU A 98 -6.61 7.41 11.13
N LEU A 99 -5.63 8.28 11.23
CA LEU A 99 -4.93 8.83 10.07
C LEU A 99 -4.21 7.73 9.27
N ILE A 100 -3.51 6.82 9.95
CA ILE A 100 -2.83 5.68 9.31
C ILE A 100 -3.85 4.78 8.60
N ILE A 101 -4.96 4.44 9.26
CA ILE A 101 -6.04 3.62 8.67
C ILE A 101 -6.62 4.33 7.44
N TYR A 102 -6.87 5.64 7.51
CA TYR A 102 -7.36 6.44 6.39
C TYR A 102 -6.39 6.43 5.20
N LEU A 103 -5.10 6.64 5.44
CA LEU A 103 -4.06 6.63 4.39
C LEU A 103 -3.97 5.24 3.73
N TYR A 104 -3.95 4.18 4.53
CA TYR A 104 -3.95 2.80 4.04
C TYR A 104 -5.19 2.47 3.19
N ALA A 105 -6.38 2.87 3.65
CA ALA A 105 -7.62 2.69 2.88
C ALA A 105 -7.63 3.48 1.57
N LYS A 106 -7.05 4.69 1.57
CA LYS A 106 -6.90 5.53 0.37
C LYS A 106 -5.97 4.89 -0.66
N GLU A 107 -4.83 4.35 -0.23
CA GLU A 107 -3.91 3.62 -1.13
C GLU A 107 -4.57 2.37 -1.72
N LYS A 108 -5.24 1.58 -0.89
CA LYS A 108 -5.95 0.37 -1.34
C LYS A 108 -7.04 0.68 -2.36
N LYS A 109 -7.74 1.82 -2.23
CA LYS A 109 -8.71 2.31 -3.23
C LYS A 109 -8.02 2.71 -4.55
N LYS A 110 -6.87 3.39 -4.50
CA LYS A 110 -6.10 3.76 -5.70
C LYS A 110 -5.67 2.52 -6.48
N VAL A 111 -5.06 1.53 -5.79
CA VAL A 111 -4.61 0.28 -6.42
C VAL A 111 -5.77 -0.49 -7.06
N LYS A 112 -6.93 -0.57 -6.39
CA LYS A 112 -8.13 -1.21 -6.97
C LYS A 112 -8.65 -0.47 -8.21
N LYS A 113 -8.60 0.87 -8.22
CA LYS A 113 -9.05 1.68 -9.35
C LYS A 113 -8.13 1.47 -10.56
N VAL A 114 -6.80 1.53 -10.36
CA VAL A 114 -5.80 1.29 -11.43
C VAL A 114 -5.97 -0.14 -12.00
N LYS A 115 -6.07 -1.17 -11.17
CA LYS A 115 -6.30 -2.56 -11.64
C LYS A 115 -7.60 -2.71 -12.42
N LYS A 116 -8.66 -1.98 -12.07
CA LYS A 116 -9.94 -2.02 -12.79
C LYS A 116 -9.83 -1.29 -14.14
N GLU A 117 -9.16 -0.14 -14.20
CA GLU A 117 -8.90 0.61 -15.44
C GLU A 117 -8.03 -0.19 -16.40
N ASP A 118 -6.95 -0.84 -15.92
CA ASP A 118 -6.10 -1.71 -16.73
C ASP A 118 -6.87 -2.94 -17.25
N ARG A 119 -7.74 -3.52 -16.43
CA ARG A 119 -8.58 -4.64 -16.87
C ARG A 119 -9.52 -4.24 -18.01
N HIS A 120 -10.17 -3.06 -17.94
CA HIS A 120 -11.01 -2.56 -19.03
C HIS A 120 -10.20 -2.18 -20.27
N LYS A 121 -8.98 -1.66 -20.08
CA LYS A 121 -8.11 -1.25 -21.17
C LYS A 121 -7.58 -2.42 -21.98
N TYR A 122 -7.26 -3.55 -21.33
CA TYR A 122 -6.52 -4.67 -21.92
C TYR A 122 -7.33 -5.98 -22.03
N THR A 123 -8.61 -5.95 -21.69
CA THR A 123 -9.48 -7.13 -21.76
C THR A 123 -10.63 -6.88 -22.75
N ASP A 124 -10.93 -7.87 -23.58
CA ASP A 124 -12.13 -7.89 -24.41
C ASP A 124 -13.37 -8.19 -23.55
N LEU A 125 -14.38 -7.32 -23.64
CA LEU A 125 -15.55 -7.39 -22.76
C LEU A 125 -16.49 -8.56 -23.10
N LEU A 126 -16.48 -9.04 -24.36
CA LEU A 126 -17.34 -10.14 -24.78
C LEU A 126 -16.78 -11.50 -24.34
N THR A 127 -15.48 -11.71 -24.55
CA THR A 127 -14.85 -13.03 -24.35
C THR A 127 -14.07 -13.14 -23.05
N GLY A 128 -13.70 -12.02 -22.43
CA GLY A 128 -12.80 -11.99 -21.26
C GLY A 128 -11.33 -12.23 -21.58
N LEU A 129 -10.98 -12.49 -22.84
CA LEU A 129 -9.60 -12.62 -23.31
C LEU A 129 -8.85 -11.27 -23.29
N LYS A 130 -7.56 -11.30 -23.55
CA LYS A 130 -6.79 -10.09 -23.86
C LYS A 130 -7.30 -9.47 -25.17
N ASN A 131 -7.22 -8.16 -25.29
CA ASN A 131 -7.67 -7.43 -26.48
C ASN A 131 -6.48 -6.90 -27.30
N ARG A 132 -6.76 -6.24 -28.42
CA ARG A 132 -5.75 -5.65 -29.30
C ARG A 132 -4.86 -4.60 -28.59
N ASN A 133 -5.40 -3.85 -27.63
CA ASN A 133 -4.57 -2.90 -26.85
C ASN A 133 -3.52 -3.62 -26.00
N TYR A 134 -3.85 -4.82 -25.51
CA TYR A 134 -2.87 -5.67 -24.84
C TYR A 134 -1.78 -6.14 -25.80
N LEU A 135 -2.14 -6.63 -26.98
CA LEU A 135 -1.18 -7.01 -28.01
C LEU A 135 -0.20 -5.88 -28.29
N ASN A 136 -0.72 -4.68 -28.63
CA ASN A 136 0.11 -3.51 -28.94
C ASN A 136 1.04 -3.12 -27.77
N ALA A 137 0.60 -3.27 -26.54
CA ALA A 137 1.42 -2.97 -25.37
C ALA A 137 2.50 -4.03 -25.10
N LYS A 138 2.30 -5.28 -25.56
CA LYS A 138 3.22 -6.40 -25.34
C LYS A 138 4.19 -6.65 -26.49
N MET A 139 3.91 -6.13 -27.67
CA MET A 139 4.74 -6.38 -28.88
C MET A 139 6.22 -6.09 -28.62
N SER A 140 6.57 -4.94 -28.06
CA SER A 140 7.98 -4.59 -27.79
C SER A 140 8.63 -5.56 -26.79
N GLU A 141 7.90 -6.02 -25.77
CA GLU A 141 8.40 -6.98 -24.79
C GLU A 141 8.63 -8.36 -25.42
N TRP A 142 7.77 -8.75 -26.35
CA TRP A 142 7.91 -10.03 -27.06
C TRP A 142 8.99 -9.99 -28.14
N GLU A 143 9.21 -8.85 -28.79
CA GLU A 143 10.34 -8.63 -29.70
C GLU A 143 11.69 -8.68 -28.98
N ASP A 144 11.76 -8.14 -27.75
CA ASP A 144 12.96 -8.20 -26.91
C ASP A 144 13.20 -9.59 -26.29
N CYS A 145 12.26 -10.54 -26.46
CA CYS A 145 12.37 -11.88 -25.92
C CYS A 145 13.36 -12.72 -26.71
N ASN A 146 14.46 -13.15 -26.06
CA ASN A 146 15.51 -13.97 -26.66
C ASN A 146 15.28 -15.49 -26.48
N VAL A 147 14.07 -15.91 -26.16
CA VAL A 147 13.72 -17.34 -26.00
C VAL A 147 13.08 -17.84 -27.29
N TYR A 148 13.73 -18.74 -27.98
CA TYR A 148 13.27 -19.34 -29.23
C TYR A 148 13.07 -20.85 -29.09
N PRO A 149 12.28 -21.48 -29.97
CA PRO A 149 11.45 -20.86 -31.00
C PRO A 149 10.21 -20.18 -30.41
N GLN A 150 9.71 -19.15 -31.11
CA GLN A 150 8.42 -18.53 -30.84
C GLN A 150 7.49 -18.81 -32.03
N ALA A 151 6.18 -18.71 -31.81
CA ALA A 151 5.20 -18.89 -32.85
C ALA A 151 4.02 -17.92 -32.70
N ILE A 152 3.48 -17.49 -33.83
CA ILE A 152 2.19 -16.81 -33.95
C ILE A 152 1.21 -17.76 -34.62
N VAL A 153 0.04 -17.91 -34.02
CA VAL A 153 -1.10 -18.62 -34.63
C VAL A 153 -2.25 -17.62 -34.77
N MET A 154 -2.76 -17.45 -36.00
CA MET A 154 -3.93 -16.65 -36.31
C MET A 154 -5.14 -17.57 -36.50
N VAL A 155 -6.28 -17.18 -35.94
CA VAL A 155 -7.53 -17.92 -35.97
C VAL A 155 -8.65 -16.96 -36.38
N ASP A 156 -9.40 -17.27 -37.42
CA ASP A 156 -10.56 -16.52 -37.91
C ASP A 156 -11.79 -17.45 -37.97
N LEU A 157 -12.83 -17.12 -37.20
CA LEU A 157 -14.08 -17.86 -37.22
C LEU A 157 -14.82 -17.67 -38.54
N ASN A 158 -15.16 -18.78 -39.19
CA ASN A 158 -15.85 -18.74 -40.46
C ASN A 158 -17.33 -18.35 -40.32
N ASN A 159 -17.86 -17.59 -41.28
CA ASN A 159 -19.28 -17.31 -41.45
C ASN A 159 -19.97 -16.61 -40.25
N VAL A 160 -19.23 -15.90 -39.37
CA VAL A 160 -19.84 -15.14 -38.25
C VAL A 160 -20.85 -14.12 -38.78
N LYS A 161 -20.55 -13.45 -39.89
CA LYS A 161 -21.49 -12.52 -40.53
C LYS A 161 -22.77 -13.22 -40.94
N TYR A 162 -22.71 -14.41 -41.56
CA TYR A 162 -23.88 -15.19 -41.93
C TYR A 162 -24.71 -15.56 -40.68
N VAL A 163 -24.08 -15.96 -39.59
CA VAL A 163 -24.77 -16.24 -38.34
C VAL A 163 -25.48 -14.98 -37.81
N ASN A 164 -24.80 -13.83 -37.81
CA ASN A 164 -25.42 -12.57 -37.40
C ASN A 164 -26.66 -12.20 -38.23
N ASP A 165 -26.54 -12.34 -39.55
CA ASP A 165 -27.59 -11.93 -40.49
C ASP A 165 -28.82 -12.87 -40.44
N ASN A 166 -28.63 -14.16 -40.17
CA ASN A 166 -29.71 -15.14 -40.16
C ASN A 166 -30.25 -15.51 -38.76
N TYR A 167 -29.43 -15.39 -37.71
CA TYR A 167 -29.79 -15.83 -36.36
C TYR A 167 -29.68 -14.69 -35.32
N GLY A 168 -29.23 -13.51 -35.76
CA GLY A 168 -29.08 -12.33 -34.92
C GLY A 168 -27.72 -12.21 -34.24
N HIS A 169 -27.35 -10.98 -33.88
CA HIS A 169 -26.05 -10.65 -33.26
C HIS A 169 -25.77 -11.41 -31.97
N SER A 170 -26.81 -11.72 -31.20
CA SER A 170 -26.64 -12.51 -29.95
C SER A 170 -26.10 -13.90 -30.19
N GLU A 171 -26.48 -14.54 -31.37
CA GLU A 171 -25.98 -15.86 -31.69
C GLU A 171 -24.56 -15.81 -32.24
N GLY A 172 -24.19 -14.76 -33.01
CA GLY A 172 -22.81 -14.52 -33.39
C GLY A 172 -21.91 -14.26 -32.19
N ASP A 173 -22.38 -13.48 -31.23
CA ASP A 173 -21.66 -13.26 -29.97
C ASP A 173 -21.46 -14.56 -29.17
N ASN A 174 -22.50 -15.42 -29.11
CA ASN A 174 -22.44 -16.74 -28.50
C ASN A 174 -21.40 -17.65 -29.18
N LEU A 175 -21.33 -17.63 -30.49
CA LEU A 175 -20.33 -18.37 -31.27
C LEU A 175 -18.91 -17.91 -30.93
N ILE A 176 -18.68 -16.60 -30.88
CA ILE A 176 -17.39 -16.00 -30.50
C ILE A 176 -17.00 -16.37 -29.06
N ILE A 177 -17.93 -16.30 -28.10
CA ILE A 177 -17.70 -16.69 -26.70
C ILE A 177 -17.31 -18.17 -26.61
N LYS A 178 -18.00 -19.06 -27.32
CA LYS A 178 -17.70 -20.49 -27.31
C LYS A 178 -16.36 -20.81 -27.97
N ALA A 179 -15.99 -20.10 -29.02
CA ALA A 179 -14.66 -20.22 -29.63
C ALA A 179 -13.55 -19.76 -28.66
N ALA A 180 -13.75 -18.63 -28.00
CA ALA A 180 -12.82 -18.14 -26.98
C ALA A 180 -12.64 -19.16 -25.83
N ALA A 181 -13.75 -19.75 -25.35
CA ALA A 181 -13.71 -20.78 -24.32
C ALA A 181 -12.96 -22.03 -24.78
N LEU A 182 -13.16 -22.45 -26.06
CA LEU A 182 -12.42 -23.56 -26.65
C LEU A 182 -10.93 -23.27 -26.71
N LEU A 183 -10.51 -22.08 -27.15
CA LEU A 183 -9.12 -21.67 -27.19
C LEU A 183 -8.47 -21.71 -25.79
N VAL A 184 -9.17 -21.21 -24.77
CA VAL A 184 -8.69 -21.28 -23.37
C VAL A 184 -8.56 -22.72 -22.89
N ASN A 185 -9.55 -23.59 -23.18
CA ASN A 185 -9.53 -24.99 -22.76
C ASN A 185 -8.43 -25.81 -23.44
N THR A 186 -8.00 -25.40 -24.63
CA THR A 186 -6.93 -26.04 -25.40
C THR A 186 -5.60 -25.30 -25.33
N GLN A 187 -5.51 -24.28 -24.50
CA GLN A 187 -4.34 -23.43 -24.35
C GLN A 187 -3.11 -24.25 -23.94
N LEU A 188 -2.00 -24.02 -24.64
CA LEU A 188 -0.71 -24.61 -24.30
C LEU A 188 0.00 -23.76 -23.21
N GLU A 189 0.91 -24.38 -22.47
CA GLU A 189 1.75 -23.63 -21.53
C GLU A 189 2.59 -22.58 -22.28
N ASN A 190 3.02 -21.54 -21.58
CA ASN A 190 3.80 -20.42 -22.16
C ASN A 190 3.15 -19.84 -23.44
N SER A 191 1.83 -19.71 -23.44
CA SER A 191 1.10 -19.07 -24.53
C SER A 191 0.14 -17.97 -24.02
N GLU A 192 -0.12 -16.99 -24.87
CA GLU A 192 -1.11 -15.94 -24.62
C GLU A 192 -2.13 -15.90 -25.75
N ILE A 193 -3.41 -15.74 -25.40
CA ILE A 193 -4.52 -15.70 -26.34
C ILE A 193 -5.13 -14.32 -26.33
N ILE A 194 -5.21 -13.71 -27.51
CA ILE A 194 -5.68 -12.34 -27.70
C ILE A 194 -6.81 -12.34 -28.74
N ARG A 195 -7.89 -11.62 -28.48
CA ARG A 195 -8.87 -11.29 -29.49
C ARG A 195 -8.45 -9.99 -30.18
N THR A 196 -8.06 -10.09 -31.44
CA THR A 196 -7.49 -8.95 -32.21
C THR A 196 -8.55 -8.14 -32.90
N ASP A 197 -9.64 -8.77 -33.36
CA ASP A 197 -10.77 -8.11 -34.02
C ASP A 197 -12.04 -8.96 -33.84
N GLY A 198 -13.15 -8.57 -34.42
CA GLY A 198 -14.48 -9.14 -34.32
C GLY A 198 -14.54 -10.66 -34.16
N ASN A 199 -14.06 -11.40 -35.12
CA ASN A 199 -14.02 -12.88 -35.16
C ASN A 199 -12.60 -13.46 -35.22
N GLU A 200 -11.57 -12.61 -34.99
CA GLU A 200 -10.16 -12.97 -35.10
C GLU A 200 -9.49 -13.10 -33.74
N PHE A 201 -8.63 -14.13 -33.63
CA PHE A 201 -7.81 -14.37 -32.45
C PHE A 201 -6.35 -14.58 -32.84
N LEU A 202 -5.45 -14.12 -32.02
CA LEU A 202 -4.01 -14.35 -32.09
C LEU A 202 -3.57 -15.15 -30.88
N ILE A 203 -2.74 -16.18 -31.09
CA ILE A 203 -2.10 -16.95 -30.03
C ILE A 203 -0.59 -16.78 -30.20
N TYR A 204 0.07 -16.24 -29.19
CA TYR A 204 1.51 -16.17 -29.09
C TYR A 204 2.03 -17.32 -28.24
N LEU A 205 3.05 -18.05 -28.70
CA LEU A 205 3.59 -19.23 -28.04
C LEU A 205 5.12 -19.18 -28.00
N ILE A 206 5.72 -19.73 -26.94
CA ILE A 206 7.17 -19.81 -26.76
C ILE A 206 7.59 -21.24 -26.44
N GLY A 207 8.69 -21.71 -27.10
CA GLY A 207 9.35 -22.98 -26.80
C GLY A 207 8.74 -24.20 -27.50
N TYR A 208 7.93 -24.01 -28.54
CA TYR A 208 7.31 -25.10 -29.31
C TYR A 208 7.94 -25.21 -30.71
N SER A 209 8.32 -26.41 -31.11
CA SER A 209 8.78 -26.68 -32.47
C SER A 209 7.65 -26.54 -33.49
N GLU A 210 7.99 -26.29 -34.76
CA GLU A 210 7.04 -26.20 -35.87
C GLU A 210 6.09 -27.40 -35.94
N ARG A 211 6.60 -28.62 -35.75
CA ARG A 211 5.79 -29.84 -35.73
C ARG A 211 4.74 -29.83 -34.62
N GLN A 212 5.09 -29.30 -33.43
CA GLN A 212 4.14 -29.19 -32.32
C GLN A 212 3.05 -28.16 -32.63
N ILE A 213 3.47 -27.00 -33.17
CA ILE A 213 2.51 -25.94 -33.58
C ILE A 213 1.58 -26.44 -34.69
N SER A 214 2.12 -27.08 -35.74
CA SER A 214 1.30 -27.67 -36.81
C SER A 214 0.29 -28.69 -36.27
N THR A 215 0.71 -29.54 -35.33
CA THR A 215 -0.16 -30.53 -34.70
C THR A 215 -1.25 -29.83 -33.87
N TYR A 216 -0.89 -28.78 -33.12
CA TYR A 216 -1.83 -27.95 -32.34
C TYR A 216 -2.87 -27.29 -33.27
N CYS A 217 -2.44 -26.65 -34.36
CA CYS A 217 -3.33 -26.02 -35.33
C CYS A 217 -4.32 -27.04 -35.94
N LYS A 218 -3.85 -28.22 -36.34
CA LYS A 218 -4.73 -29.30 -36.82
C LYS A 218 -5.76 -29.74 -35.80
N LYS A 219 -5.38 -29.85 -34.53
CA LYS A 219 -6.27 -30.16 -33.44
C LYS A 219 -7.33 -29.05 -33.29
N LEU A 220 -6.89 -27.78 -33.24
CA LEU A 220 -7.80 -26.63 -33.15
C LEU A 220 -8.78 -26.59 -34.31
N THR A 221 -8.33 -26.78 -35.56
CA THR A 221 -9.20 -26.81 -36.75
C THR A 221 -10.28 -27.88 -36.62
N LYS A 222 -9.92 -29.05 -36.09
CA LYS A 222 -10.90 -30.14 -35.87
C LYS A 222 -11.89 -29.78 -34.76
N GLU A 223 -11.43 -29.22 -33.64
CA GLU A 223 -12.30 -28.88 -32.51
C GLU A 223 -13.20 -27.69 -32.83
N MET A 224 -12.74 -26.71 -33.61
CA MET A 224 -13.55 -25.58 -34.05
C MET A 224 -14.75 -25.97 -34.91
N LYS A 225 -14.68 -27.09 -35.61
CA LYS A 225 -15.84 -27.64 -36.35
C LYS A 225 -16.97 -28.13 -35.44
N ASN A 226 -16.70 -28.39 -34.17
CA ASN A 226 -17.72 -28.78 -33.18
C ASN A 226 -18.44 -27.57 -32.55
N LEU A 227 -18.06 -26.34 -32.92
CA LEU A 227 -18.77 -25.14 -32.49
C LEU A 227 -20.17 -25.07 -33.14
N PRO A 228 -21.11 -24.29 -32.58
CA PRO A 228 -22.41 -24.06 -33.16
C PRO A 228 -22.31 -23.67 -34.65
N HIS A 229 -23.24 -24.14 -35.42
CA HIS A 229 -23.32 -23.98 -36.90
C HIS A 229 -22.23 -24.71 -37.70
N GLU A 230 -21.26 -25.37 -37.07
CA GLU A 230 -20.23 -26.24 -37.69
C GLU A 230 -19.37 -25.58 -38.78
N PHE A 231 -19.35 -24.26 -38.86
CA PHE A 231 -18.55 -23.54 -39.87
C PHE A 231 -17.04 -23.62 -39.60
N GLY A 232 -16.62 -23.90 -38.36
CA GLY A 232 -15.24 -24.00 -37.99
C GLY A 232 -14.50 -22.65 -38.02
N ALA A 233 -13.18 -22.74 -38.16
CA ALA A 233 -12.29 -21.58 -38.25
C ALA A 233 -11.17 -21.85 -39.26
N ALA A 234 -10.72 -20.80 -39.93
CA ALA A 234 -9.46 -20.81 -40.65
C ALA A 234 -8.32 -20.54 -39.68
N ILE A 235 -7.22 -21.31 -39.78
CA ILE A 235 -6.08 -21.22 -38.88
C ILE A 235 -4.79 -21.23 -39.69
N GLY A 236 -3.93 -20.25 -39.44
CA GLY A 236 -2.61 -20.18 -40.01
C GLY A 236 -1.56 -19.90 -38.92
N PHE A 237 -0.32 -20.23 -39.14
CA PHE A 237 0.75 -20.00 -38.22
C PHE A 237 2.06 -19.59 -38.87
N SER A 238 2.95 -18.99 -38.10
CA SER A 238 4.29 -18.64 -38.49
C SER A 238 5.25 -18.85 -37.33
N MET A 239 6.44 -19.34 -37.62
CA MET A 239 7.52 -19.58 -36.66
C MET A 239 8.50 -18.42 -36.65
N ILE A 240 9.05 -18.11 -35.47
CA ILE A 240 10.18 -17.20 -35.25
C ILE A 240 11.28 -18.05 -34.61
N GLU A 241 12.29 -18.43 -35.40
CA GLU A 241 13.33 -19.34 -34.96
C GLU A 241 14.57 -18.62 -34.43
N ASP A 242 14.71 -17.34 -34.79
CA ASP A 242 15.84 -16.49 -34.39
C ASP A 242 15.45 -15.02 -34.33
N SER A 243 16.40 -14.14 -34.02
CA SER A 243 16.21 -12.69 -33.90
C SER A 243 16.10 -11.92 -35.23
N ILE A 244 16.19 -12.61 -36.37
CA ILE A 244 16.15 -11.94 -37.69
C ILE A 244 14.69 -11.64 -38.08
N LYS A 245 13.77 -12.56 -37.80
CA LYS A 245 12.37 -12.42 -38.10
C LYS A 245 11.65 -11.62 -37.01
N THR A 246 11.03 -10.53 -37.39
CA THR A 246 10.25 -9.68 -36.48
C THR A 246 8.92 -10.31 -36.11
N LEU A 247 8.31 -9.86 -35.02
CA LEU A 247 6.97 -10.28 -34.60
C LEU A 247 5.93 -9.85 -35.63
N ASP A 248 6.07 -8.65 -36.20
CA ASP A 248 5.18 -8.14 -37.26
C ASP A 248 5.25 -9.00 -38.53
N ASP A 249 6.44 -9.43 -38.95
CA ASP A 249 6.59 -10.35 -40.09
C ASP A 249 5.87 -11.69 -39.81
N ALA A 250 6.01 -12.23 -38.60
CA ALA A 250 5.38 -13.47 -38.21
C ALA A 250 3.83 -13.34 -38.16
N ILE A 251 3.31 -12.22 -37.69
CA ILE A 251 1.86 -11.95 -37.70
C ILE A 251 1.36 -11.87 -39.14
N ASN A 252 2.07 -11.18 -40.03
CA ASN A 252 1.71 -11.05 -41.43
C ASN A 252 1.71 -12.43 -42.13
N GLU A 253 2.76 -13.22 -41.92
CA GLU A 253 2.85 -14.57 -42.52
C GLU A 253 1.76 -15.52 -41.99
N ALA A 254 1.51 -15.53 -40.67
CA ALA A 254 0.45 -16.34 -40.08
C ALA A 254 -0.93 -15.93 -40.60
N THR A 255 -1.15 -14.62 -40.84
CA THR A 255 -2.37 -14.08 -41.43
C THR A 255 -2.51 -14.53 -42.87
N LEU A 256 -1.47 -14.52 -43.68
CA LEU A 256 -1.49 -15.01 -45.04
C LEU A 256 -1.78 -16.52 -45.10
N ASP A 257 -1.15 -17.31 -44.25
CA ASP A 257 -1.39 -18.75 -44.11
C ASP A 257 -2.85 -19.05 -43.75
N MET A 258 -3.42 -18.27 -42.79
CA MET A 258 -4.83 -18.35 -42.42
C MET A 258 -5.77 -17.99 -43.56
N ILE A 259 -5.46 -16.96 -44.36
CA ILE A 259 -6.28 -16.55 -45.54
C ILE A 259 -6.28 -17.67 -46.60
N ASN A 260 -5.10 -18.25 -46.89
CA ASN A 260 -4.99 -19.39 -47.82
C ASN A 260 -5.84 -20.57 -47.33
N ALA A 261 -5.73 -20.90 -46.03
CA ALA A 261 -6.58 -21.95 -45.46
C ALA A 261 -8.10 -21.65 -45.56
N LYS A 262 -8.51 -20.37 -45.57
CA LYS A 262 -9.92 -19.96 -45.73
C LYS A 262 -10.44 -20.12 -47.16
N GLU A 263 -9.57 -19.94 -48.17
CA GLU A 263 -9.93 -20.12 -49.56
C GLU A 263 -10.16 -21.59 -49.93
N ASP A 264 -9.44 -22.50 -49.31
CA ASP A 264 -9.61 -23.94 -49.47
C ASP A 264 -10.98 -24.48 -48.92
N PHE A 265 -11.67 -23.68 -48.13
CA PHE A 265 -13.00 -23.99 -47.57
C PHE A 265 -14.18 -23.40 -48.39
N LYS A 266 -13.94 -22.70 -49.48
CA LYS A 266 -14.99 -22.25 -50.44
C LYS A 266 -15.30 -23.32 -51.48
#